data_20aa539d6f62edd2639c69a01f056a3f
#
_entry.id   20aa539d6f62edd2639c69a01f056a3f
#
_cell.length_a   1.000
_cell.length_b   1.000
_cell.length_c   1.000
_cell.angle_alpha   90.00
_cell.angle_beta   90.00
_cell.angle_gamma   90.00
#
_symmetry.space_group_name_H-M   'P 1'
#
loop_
_entity.id
_entity.type
_entity.pdbx_description
1 polymer ?
#
loop_
_entity_poly.entity_id
_entity_poly.type
_entity_poly.pdbx_seq_one_letter_code
_entity_poly.pdbx_strand_id
1 'polypeptide(L)'
;MKKIILVDDHHIVRQGLEFLLSTVEDIEVVQGFAEGKLFLDYLENNEQPDIVLLDLVMPDMNGIEITEYLKNNYPNIKILVLTSYVDDEHVISALEKGADGYEMKDVERQKLIETIHNVLDGKRIIHPDAKHVLDSMSSKPHFTNKLSKRETEVLKEMVKGKTNKEIANTLFVSEKTIKTHVSHIFSKLQVSDRTQAAIYAMENKLI
;
A
#
# COMPACT_ATOMS: atom_id res chain seq x y z
N MET A 1 -27.65 -1.96 -3.96
CA MET A 1 -26.49 -2.59 -3.31
C MET A 1 -25.26 -1.83 -3.76
N LYS A 2 -24.30 -1.61 -2.86
CA LYS A 2 -23.01 -0.97 -3.15
C LYS A 2 -22.05 -2.00 -3.69
N LYS A 3 -21.51 -1.77 -4.89
CA LYS A 3 -20.60 -2.68 -5.58
C LYS A 3 -19.17 -2.50 -5.08
N ILE A 4 -18.57 -3.57 -4.58
CA ILE A 4 -17.21 -3.60 -4.07
C ILE A 4 -16.34 -4.50 -4.93
N ILE A 5 -15.12 -4.07 -5.20
CA ILE A 5 -14.04 -4.90 -5.74
C ILE A 5 -12.95 -5.01 -4.69
N LEU A 6 -12.37 -6.22 -4.56
CA LEU A 6 -11.25 -6.52 -3.69
C LEU A 6 -9.99 -6.68 -4.53
N VAL A 7 -8.89 -6.03 -4.16
CA VAL A 7 -7.59 -6.17 -4.82
C VAL A 7 -6.53 -6.45 -3.75
N ASP A 8 -6.09 -7.70 -3.64
CA ASP A 8 -5.19 -8.17 -2.60
C ASP A 8 -4.51 -9.46 -3.06
N ASP A 9 -3.19 -9.58 -3.01
CA ASP A 9 -2.47 -10.78 -3.45
C ASP A 9 -2.63 -11.97 -2.49
N HIS A 10 -3.06 -11.72 -1.24
CA HIS A 10 -3.27 -12.74 -0.22
C HIS A 10 -4.62 -13.44 -0.38
N HIS A 11 -4.62 -14.65 -0.95
CA HIS A 11 -5.83 -15.43 -1.22
C HIS A 11 -6.75 -15.61 -0.01
N ILE A 12 -6.18 -15.93 1.18
CA ILE A 12 -6.96 -16.15 2.41
C ILE A 12 -7.64 -14.86 2.87
N VAL A 13 -6.95 -13.73 2.78
CA VAL A 13 -7.51 -12.42 3.15
C VAL A 13 -8.67 -12.08 2.21
N ARG A 14 -8.47 -12.23 0.91
CA ARG A 14 -9.50 -11.98 -0.10
C ARG A 14 -10.76 -12.81 0.14
N GLN A 15 -10.62 -14.13 0.32
CA GLN A 15 -11.76 -15.02 0.65
C GLN A 15 -12.45 -14.65 1.96
N GLY A 16 -11.68 -14.30 2.99
CA GLY A 16 -12.20 -13.84 4.27
C GLY A 16 -13.05 -12.58 4.14
N LEU A 17 -12.57 -11.60 3.37
CA LEU A 17 -13.29 -10.36 3.08
C LEU A 17 -14.56 -10.61 2.24
N GLU A 18 -14.48 -11.45 1.20
CA GLU A 18 -15.63 -11.87 0.40
C GLU A 18 -16.73 -12.49 1.27
N PHE A 19 -16.35 -13.45 2.11
CA PHE A 19 -17.30 -14.09 3.03
C PHE A 19 -17.88 -13.09 4.03
N LEU A 20 -17.06 -12.24 4.65
CA LEU A 20 -17.49 -11.24 5.61
C LEU A 20 -18.51 -10.27 4.98
N LEU A 21 -18.18 -9.74 3.80
CA LEU A 21 -18.99 -8.73 3.13
C LEU A 21 -20.27 -9.32 2.51
N SER A 22 -20.27 -10.60 2.12
CA SER A 22 -21.48 -11.29 1.62
C SER A 22 -22.60 -11.39 2.66
N THR A 23 -22.29 -11.19 3.95
CA THR A 23 -23.28 -11.18 5.04
C THR A 23 -23.90 -9.79 5.30
N VAL A 24 -23.54 -8.78 4.50
CA VAL A 24 -24.02 -7.39 4.63
C VAL A 24 -25.04 -7.13 3.53
N GLU A 25 -26.28 -6.82 3.90
CA GLU A 25 -27.43 -6.78 2.96
C GLU A 25 -27.31 -5.74 1.84
N ASP A 26 -26.65 -4.62 2.09
CA ASP A 26 -26.54 -3.50 1.15
C ASP A 26 -25.21 -3.46 0.37
N ILE A 27 -24.36 -4.48 0.55
CA ILE A 27 -23.06 -4.63 -0.10
C ILE A 27 -23.07 -5.83 -1.06
N GLU A 28 -22.42 -5.67 -2.20
CA GLU A 28 -22.17 -6.73 -3.18
C GLU A 28 -20.67 -6.74 -3.54
N VAL A 29 -19.99 -7.85 -3.24
CA VAL A 29 -18.63 -8.07 -3.75
C VAL A 29 -18.75 -8.59 -5.17
N VAL A 30 -18.43 -7.75 -6.15
CA VAL A 30 -18.53 -8.08 -7.57
C VAL A 30 -17.42 -9.05 -7.97
N GLN A 31 -16.18 -8.77 -7.56
CA GLN A 31 -15.00 -9.55 -7.96
C GLN A 31 -13.84 -9.32 -6.98
N GLY A 32 -13.00 -10.36 -6.81
CA GLY A 32 -11.71 -10.27 -6.15
C GLY A 32 -10.55 -10.49 -7.13
N PHE A 33 -9.51 -9.67 -7.06
CA PHE A 33 -8.30 -9.77 -7.90
C PHE A 33 -7.07 -9.99 -7.04
N ALA A 34 -6.16 -10.86 -7.50
CA ALA A 34 -4.86 -11.11 -6.88
C ALA A 34 -3.78 -10.16 -7.41
N GLU A 35 -4.03 -9.52 -8.55
CA GLU A 35 -3.09 -8.71 -9.30
C GLU A 35 -3.74 -7.39 -9.71
N GLY A 36 -3.03 -6.28 -9.51
CA GLY A 36 -3.50 -4.95 -9.86
C GLY A 36 -3.75 -4.79 -11.35
N LYS A 37 -2.90 -5.39 -12.19
CA LYS A 37 -3.07 -5.33 -13.65
C LYS A 37 -4.36 -5.97 -14.11
N LEU A 38 -4.69 -7.17 -13.61
CA LEU A 38 -5.94 -7.86 -13.97
C LEU A 38 -7.18 -7.06 -13.53
N PHE A 39 -7.09 -6.37 -12.41
CA PHE A 39 -8.14 -5.48 -11.95
C PHE A 39 -8.31 -4.28 -12.88
N LEU A 40 -7.23 -3.62 -13.32
CA LEU A 40 -7.32 -2.49 -14.24
C LEU A 40 -7.86 -2.91 -15.61
N ASP A 41 -7.40 -4.06 -16.15
CA ASP A 41 -7.93 -4.63 -17.40
C ASP A 41 -9.44 -4.94 -17.29
N TYR A 42 -9.88 -5.39 -16.11
CA TYR A 42 -11.30 -5.64 -15.85
C TYR A 42 -12.13 -4.33 -15.89
N LEU A 43 -11.63 -3.25 -15.31
CA LEU A 43 -12.33 -1.96 -15.25
C LEU A 43 -12.57 -1.34 -16.65
N GLU A 44 -11.70 -1.60 -17.60
CA GLU A 44 -11.85 -1.09 -18.97
C GLU A 44 -13.11 -1.66 -19.67
N ASN A 45 -13.54 -2.85 -19.28
CA ASN A 45 -14.58 -3.59 -20.00
C ASN A 45 -15.84 -3.88 -19.15
N ASN A 46 -15.90 -3.39 -17.92
CA ASN A 46 -16.99 -3.68 -16.99
C ASN A 46 -17.48 -2.43 -16.27
N GLU A 47 -18.61 -2.55 -15.59
CA GLU A 47 -19.14 -1.48 -14.76
C GLU A 47 -18.19 -1.13 -13.60
N GLN A 48 -18.08 0.16 -13.33
CA GLN A 48 -17.26 0.67 -12.23
C GLN A 48 -17.87 0.28 -10.88
N PRO A 49 -17.06 -0.15 -9.90
CA PRO A 49 -17.53 -0.34 -8.53
C PRO A 49 -17.76 1.01 -7.83
N ASP A 50 -18.56 1.01 -6.77
CA ASP A 50 -18.69 2.17 -5.89
C ASP A 50 -17.40 2.37 -5.05
N ILE A 51 -16.76 1.26 -4.64
CA ILE A 51 -15.54 1.28 -3.81
C ILE A 51 -14.62 0.10 -4.13
N VAL A 52 -13.33 0.33 -4.02
CA VAL A 52 -12.28 -0.69 -4.11
C VAL A 52 -11.61 -0.82 -2.75
N LEU A 53 -11.55 -2.03 -2.20
CA LEU A 53 -10.69 -2.37 -1.07
C LEU A 53 -9.34 -2.83 -1.63
N LEU A 54 -8.29 -2.08 -1.36
CA LEU A 54 -7.01 -2.19 -2.05
C LEU A 54 -5.87 -2.45 -1.09
N ASP A 55 -5.15 -3.55 -1.29
CA ASP A 55 -3.85 -3.73 -0.63
C ASP A 55 -2.78 -2.85 -1.28
N LEU A 56 -1.88 -2.32 -0.45
CA LEU A 56 -0.76 -1.52 -0.95
C LEU A 56 0.40 -2.36 -1.44
N VAL A 57 0.64 -3.50 -0.80
CA VAL A 57 1.85 -4.29 -1.03
C VAL A 57 1.53 -5.53 -1.85
N MET A 58 1.59 -5.41 -3.16
CA MET A 58 1.38 -6.49 -4.11
C MET A 58 2.61 -6.67 -5.02
N PRO A 59 2.87 -7.89 -5.53
CA PRO A 59 4.10 -8.19 -6.26
C PRO A 59 4.14 -7.64 -7.69
N ASP A 60 3.00 -7.39 -8.33
CA ASP A 60 2.90 -6.97 -9.74
C ASP A 60 2.85 -5.44 -9.89
N MET A 61 1.97 -4.78 -9.16
CA MET A 61 1.77 -3.35 -9.17
C MET A 61 1.49 -2.86 -7.75
N ASN A 62 2.14 -1.77 -7.36
CA ASN A 62 1.94 -1.16 -6.05
C ASN A 62 0.53 -0.52 -5.96
N GLY A 63 -0.17 -0.75 -4.85
CA GLY A 63 -1.48 -0.16 -4.61
C GLY A 63 -1.52 1.38 -4.64
N ILE A 64 -0.39 2.04 -4.40
CA ILE A 64 -0.25 3.51 -4.53
C ILE A 64 -0.36 3.91 -6.02
N GLU A 65 0.28 3.17 -6.92
CA GLU A 65 0.19 3.41 -8.37
C GLU A 65 -1.24 3.16 -8.88
N ILE A 66 -1.90 2.12 -8.38
CA ILE A 66 -3.31 1.85 -8.68
C ILE A 66 -4.20 2.99 -8.17
N THR A 67 -3.95 3.49 -6.96
CA THR A 67 -4.69 4.62 -6.38
C THR A 67 -4.57 5.86 -7.26
N GLU A 68 -3.36 6.21 -7.69
CA GLU A 68 -3.12 7.34 -8.58
C GLU A 68 -3.81 7.15 -9.94
N TYR A 69 -3.70 5.97 -10.52
CA TYR A 69 -4.36 5.64 -11.79
C TYR A 69 -5.88 5.77 -11.70
N LEU A 70 -6.49 5.21 -10.64
CA LEU A 70 -7.93 5.27 -10.41
C LEU A 70 -8.41 6.72 -10.23
N LYS A 71 -7.73 7.51 -9.45
CA LYS A 71 -8.12 8.92 -9.21
C LYS A 71 -8.01 9.78 -10.46
N ASN A 72 -7.07 9.48 -11.35
CA ASN A 72 -6.91 10.20 -12.62
C ASN A 72 -7.93 9.78 -13.67
N ASN A 73 -8.30 8.48 -13.74
CA ASN A 73 -9.13 7.94 -14.81
C ASN A 73 -10.58 7.63 -14.37
N TYR A 74 -10.78 7.31 -13.09
CA TYR A 74 -12.06 6.90 -12.49
C TYR A 74 -12.33 7.63 -11.17
N PRO A 75 -12.43 8.96 -11.15
CA PRO A 75 -12.44 9.78 -9.92
C PRO A 75 -13.64 9.51 -8.99
N ASN A 76 -14.70 8.89 -9.50
CA ASN A 76 -15.89 8.55 -8.73
C ASN A 76 -15.72 7.30 -7.87
N ILE A 77 -14.78 6.42 -8.22
CA ILE A 77 -14.49 5.22 -7.46
C ILE A 77 -13.87 5.62 -6.12
N LYS A 78 -14.48 5.14 -5.04
CA LYS A 78 -13.91 5.28 -3.70
C LYS A 78 -12.80 4.26 -3.49
N ILE A 79 -11.76 4.65 -2.76
CA ILE A 79 -10.61 3.78 -2.50
C ILE A 79 -10.40 3.71 -0.99
N LEU A 80 -10.61 2.51 -0.43
CA LEU A 80 -10.25 2.18 0.94
C LEU A 80 -9.03 1.27 0.91
N VAL A 81 -7.92 1.79 1.36
CA VAL A 81 -6.69 1.01 1.52
C VAL A 81 -6.82 0.09 2.73
N LEU A 82 -6.50 -1.20 2.54
CA LEU A 82 -6.37 -2.19 3.60
C LEU A 82 -4.94 -2.73 3.61
N THR A 83 -4.23 -2.62 4.72
CA THR A 83 -2.85 -3.07 4.82
C THR A 83 -2.55 -3.79 6.12
N SER A 84 -1.56 -4.68 6.10
CA SER A 84 -1.06 -5.35 7.31
C SER A 84 0.04 -4.57 8.03
N TYR A 85 0.52 -3.47 7.44
CA TYR A 85 1.64 -2.70 7.98
C TYR A 85 1.36 -1.20 7.95
N VAL A 86 1.63 -0.53 9.06
CA VAL A 86 1.72 0.93 9.10
C VAL A 86 3.18 1.29 8.80
N ASP A 87 3.43 1.69 7.57
CA ASP A 87 4.67 2.37 7.19
C ASP A 87 4.31 3.81 6.83
N ASP A 88 4.92 4.76 7.54
CA ASP A 88 4.63 6.18 7.45
C ASP A 88 4.60 6.69 5.99
N GLU A 89 5.52 6.20 5.17
CA GLU A 89 5.64 6.64 3.77
C GLU A 89 4.53 6.09 2.87
N HIS A 90 4.13 4.83 3.08
CA HIS A 90 3.03 4.23 2.31
C HIS A 90 1.68 4.86 2.67
N VAL A 91 1.45 5.14 3.98
CA VAL A 91 0.25 5.84 4.44
C VAL A 91 0.13 7.19 3.75
N ILE A 92 1.20 7.99 3.82
CA ILE A 92 1.22 9.34 3.26
C ILE A 92 1.02 9.29 1.75
N SER A 93 1.81 8.47 1.06
CA SER A 93 1.74 8.35 -0.40
C SER A 93 0.35 7.94 -0.88
N ALA A 94 -0.28 6.95 -0.23
CA ALA A 94 -1.62 6.52 -0.59
C ALA A 94 -2.67 7.63 -0.41
N LEU A 95 -2.57 8.38 0.70
CA LEU A 95 -3.50 9.48 1.00
C LEU A 95 -3.26 10.72 0.13
N GLU A 96 -2.01 11.02 -0.25
CA GLU A 96 -1.66 12.09 -1.19
C GLU A 96 -2.11 11.76 -2.62
N LYS A 97 -2.03 10.48 -3.02
CA LYS A 97 -2.54 10.00 -4.31
C LYS A 97 -4.06 9.90 -4.36
N GLY A 98 -4.75 10.20 -3.26
CA GLY A 98 -6.18 10.40 -3.22
C GLY A 98 -6.99 9.23 -2.64
N ALA A 99 -6.40 8.32 -1.88
CA ALA A 99 -7.17 7.33 -1.13
C ALA A 99 -8.21 8.01 -0.23
N ASP A 100 -9.45 7.52 -0.28
CA ASP A 100 -10.57 8.06 0.51
C ASP A 100 -10.55 7.53 1.94
N GLY A 101 -9.92 6.37 2.16
CA GLY A 101 -9.77 5.79 3.48
C GLY A 101 -8.52 4.91 3.61
N TYR A 102 -8.10 4.71 4.85
CA TYR A 102 -6.97 3.87 5.21
C TYR A 102 -7.28 3.10 6.50
N GLU A 103 -7.22 1.77 6.44
CA GLU A 103 -7.55 0.89 7.56
C GLU A 103 -6.57 -0.30 7.61
N MET A 104 -6.48 -0.93 8.77
CA MET A 104 -5.67 -2.11 8.98
C MET A 104 -6.42 -3.39 8.62
N LYS A 105 -5.72 -4.42 8.10
CA LYS A 105 -6.32 -5.72 7.75
C LYS A 105 -6.77 -6.53 8.97
N ASP A 106 -6.27 -6.23 10.17
CA ASP A 106 -6.67 -6.85 11.44
C ASP A 106 -7.83 -6.13 12.15
N VAL A 107 -8.43 -5.13 11.48
CA VAL A 107 -9.58 -4.40 11.98
C VAL A 107 -10.76 -5.34 12.28
N GLU A 108 -11.49 -5.06 13.35
CA GLU A 108 -12.70 -5.79 13.69
C GLU A 108 -13.77 -5.67 12.58
N ARG A 109 -14.50 -6.77 12.32
CA ARG A 109 -15.53 -6.84 11.27
C ARG A 109 -16.46 -5.63 11.27
N GLN A 110 -17.04 -5.31 12.43
CA GLN A 110 -18.05 -4.25 12.53
C GLN A 110 -17.46 -2.89 12.19
N LYS A 111 -16.21 -2.65 12.60
CA LYS A 111 -15.46 -1.43 12.30
C LYS A 111 -15.14 -1.32 10.81
N LEU A 112 -14.76 -2.42 10.15
CA LEU A 112 -14.52 -2.42 8.70
C LEU A 112 -15.78 -2.03 7.92
N ILE A 113 -16.93 -2.64 8.26
CA ILE A 113 -18.22 -2.32 7.62
C ILE A 113 -18.57 -0.84 7.82
N GLU A 114 -18.42 -0.32 9.04
CA GLU A 114 -18.63 1.10 9.35
C GLU A 114 -17.69 1.99 8.53
N THR A 115 -16.42 1.63 8.42
CA THR A 115 -15.42 2.36 7.63
C THR A 115 -15.81 2.37 6.14
N ILE A 116 -16.22 1.24 5.58
CA ILE A 116 -16.69 1.16 4.19
C ILE A 116 -17.87 2.12 3.95
N HIS A 117 -18.90 2.08 4.80
CA HIS A 117 -20.05 2.98 4.66
C HIS A 117 -19.67 4.46 4.77
N ASN A 118 -18.83 4.80 5.74
CA ASN A 118 -18.35 6.18 5.90
C ASN A 118 -17.57 6.67 4.66
N VAL A 119 -16.74 5.82 4.06
CA VAL A 119 -16.01 6.15 2.83
C VAL A 119 -16.96 6.31 1.65
N LEU A 120 -17.97 5.44 1.53
CA LEU A 120 -19.02 5.53 0.51
C LEU A 120 -19.84 6.82 0.66
N ASP A 121 -20.07 7.27 1.89
CA ASP A 121 -20.73 8.57 2.22
C ASP A 121 -19.82 9.79 1.95
N GLY A 122 -18.59 9.57 1.47
CA GLY A 122 -17.64 10.64 1.16
C GLY A 122 -16.84 11.16 2.35
N LYS A 123 -16.90 10.51 3.51
CA LYS A 123 -16.06 10.84 4.66
C LYS A 123 -14.66 10.25 4.43
N ARG A 124 -13.64 11.01 4.75
CA ARG A 124 -12.26 10.52 4.75
C ARG A 124 -11.95 9.84 6.09
N ILE A 125 -11.73 8.54 6.06
CA ILE A 125 -11.46 7.74 7.25
C ILE A 125 -10.00 7.30 7.25
N ILE A 126 -9.29 7.61 8.32
CA ILE A 126 -7.88 7.28 8.49
C ILE A 126 -7.71 6.61 9.84
N HIS A 127 -7.12 5.42 9.83
CA HIS A 127 -6.79 4.70 11.07
C HIS A 127 -5.99 5.61 12.02
N PRO A 128 -6.21 5.55 13.36
CA PRO A 128 -5.52 6.41 14.31
C PRO A 128 -4.00 6.41 14.17
N ASP A 129 -3.38 5.26 13.96
CA ASP A 129 -1.92 5.14 13.78
C ASP A 129 -1.46 5.86 12.51
N ALA A 130 -2.20 5.74 11.40
CA ALA A 130 -1.95 6.46 10.17
C ALA A 130 -2.19 7.98 10.33
N LYS A 131 -3.13 8.38 11.19
CA LYS A 131 -3.37 9.79 11.51
C LYS A 131 -2.22 10.43 12.28
N HIS A 132 -1.63 9.71 13.23
CA HIS A 132 -0.43 10.19 13.94
C HIS A 132 0.73 10.48 12.99
N VAL A 133 0.88 9.68 11.93
CA VAL A 133 1.86 9.91 10.88
C VAL A 133 1.60 11.24 10.16
N LEU A 134 0.37 11.48 9.73
CA LEU A 134 -0.02 12.74 9.07
C LEU A 134 0.14 13.96 9.99
N ASP A 135 -0.25 13.85 11.24
CA ASP A 135 -0.19 14.96 12.21
C ASP A 135 1.28 15.32 12.55
N SER A 136 2.18 14.32 12.58
CA SER A 136 3.61 14.53 12.79
C SER A 136 4.29 15.25 11.61
N MET A 137 3.70 15.17 10.42
CA MET A 137 4.22 15.77 9.19
C MET A 137 3.62 17.14 8.85
N SER A 138 2.43 17.48 9.34
CA SER A 138 1.85 18.82 9.17
C SER A 138 2.70 19.93 9.83
N SER A 139 3.71 19.53 10.62
CA SER A 139 4.70 20.43 11.21
C SER A 139 6.04 20.51 10.45
N LYS A 140 6.21 19.82 9.31
CA LYS A 140 7.44 19.90 8.48
C LYS A 140 7.11 19.91 6.98
N PRO A 141 7.73 20.82 6.18
CA PRO A 141 7.47 20.87 4.74
C PRO A 141 8.17 19.74 3.97
N HIS A 142 7.38 19.06 3.20
CA HIS A 142 7.57 18.33 1.93
C HIS A 142 8.89 17.70 1.50
N PHE A 143 8.70 16.48 0.98
CA PHE A 143 9.53 15.75 0.01
C PHE A 143 11.00 15.63 0.36
N THR A 144 11.31 14.57 1.06
CA THR A 144 12.67 14.09 1.04
C THR A 144 12.72 12.76 0.30
N ASN A 145 13.55 12.68 -0.74
CA ASN A 145 14.16 11.45 -1.22
C ASN A 145 14.95 10.74 -0.09
N LYS A 146 14.49 10.86 1.16
CA LYS A 146 15.15 10.28 2.32
C LYS A 146 14.63 8.88 2.53
N LEU A 147 15.58 7.98 2.68
CA LEU A 147 15.29 6.60 3.07
C LEU A 147 14.71 6.58 4.49
N SER A 148 13.72 5.72 4.72
CA SER A 148 13.23 5.42 6.08
C SER A 148 14.34 4.81 6.92
N LYS A 149 14.19 4.79 8.24
CA LYS A 149 15.17 4.14 9.15
C LYS A 149 15.44 2.70 8.71
N ARG A 150 14.39 1.97 8.33
CA ARG A 150 14.50 0.57 7.90
C ARG A 150 15.19 0.41 6.56
N GLU A 151 14.90 1.27 5.60
CA GLU A 151 15.59 1.29 4.31
C GLU A 151 17.05 1.69 4.46
N THR A 152 17.37 2.62 5.36
CA THR A 152 18.76 2.96 5.69
C THR A 152 19.49 1.77 6.30
N GLU A 153 18.87 1.01 7.20
CA GLU A 153 19.44 -0.23 7.75
C GLU A 153 19.69 -1.26 6.65
N VAL A 154 18.70 -1.47 5.76
CA VAL A 154 18.84 -2.38 4.61
C VAL A 154 19.96 -1.91 3.68
N LEU A 155 20.00 -0.62 3.33
CA LEU A 155 21.04 -0.05 2.47
C LEU A 155 22.44 -0.21 3.07
N LYS A 156 22.61 0.00 4.38
CA LYS A 156 23.86 -0.26 5.10
C LYS A 156 24.35 -1.69 4.93
N GLU A 157 23.46 -2.65 5.06
CA GLU A 157 23.82 -4.06 4.89
C GLU A 157 24.05 -4.42 3.40
N MET A 158 23.35 -3.76 2.48
CA MET A 158 23.58 -3.87 1.04
C MET A 158 25.00 -3.41 0.63
N VAL A 159 25.43 -2.28 1.16
CA VAL A 159 26.78 -1.73 0.90
C VAL A 159 27.87 -2.65 1.44
N LYS A 160 27.62 -3.38 2.54
CA LYS A 160 28.52 -4.42 3.06
C LYS A 160 28.57 -5.68 2.17
N GLY A 161 27.83 -5.70 1.04
CA GLY A 161 27.82 -6.82 0.10
C GLY A 161 26.93 -7.99 0.48
N LYS A 162 26.08 -7.87 1.52
CA LYS A 162 25.21 -8.96 1.98
C LYS A 162 24.07 -9.23 0.99
N THR A 163 23.76 -10.49 0.74
CA THR A 163 22.58 -10.92 -0.03
C THR A 163 21.28 -10.60 0.71
N ASN A 164 20.12 -10.58 0.03
CA ASN A 164 18.83 -10.34 0.66
C ASN A 164 18.52 -11.34 1.77
N LYS A 165 18.95 -12.60 1.63
CA LYS A 165 18.82 -13.64 2.66
C LYS A 165 19.64 -13.33 3.91
N GLU A 166 20.87 -12.88 3.74
CA GLU A 166 21.75 -12.51 4.87
C GLU A 166 21.25 -11.24 5.58
N ILE A 167 20.73 -10.26 4.81
CA ILE A 167 20.11 -9.06 5.36
C ILE A 167 18.85 -9.45 6.16
N ALA A 168 18.00 -10.32 5.60
CA ALA A 168 16.81 -10.82 6.27
C ALA A 168 17.14 -11.46 7.62
N ASN A 169 18.18 -12.31 7.66
CA ASN A 169 18.66 -12.91 8.90
C ASN A 169 19.21 -11.88 9.89
N THR A 170 19.98 -10.89 9.40
CA THR A 170 20.56 -9.82 10.24
C THR A 170 19.50 -8.94 10.87
N LEU A 171 18.43 -8.66 10.12
CA LEU A 171 17.38 -7.73 10.51
C LEU A 171 16.12 -8.41 11.06
N PHE A 172 16.15 -9.74 11.21
CA PHE A 172 15.06 -10.57 11.76
C PHE A 172 13.72 -10.41 11.02
N VAL A 173 13.76 -10.40 9.69
CA VAL A 173 12.60 -10.32 8.82
C VAL A 173 12.64 -11.38 7.71
N SER A 174 11.57 -11.50 6.91
CA SER A 174 11.55 -12.39 5.76
C SER A 174 12.40 -11.85 4.59
N GLU A 175 12.92 -12.74 3.74
CA GLU A 175 13.61 -12.34 2.51
C GLU A 175 12.66 -11.57 1.56
N LYS A 176 11.37 -11.92 1.55
CA LYS A 176 10.32 -11.19 0.80
C LYS A 176 10.26 -9.72 1.25
N THR A 177 10.27 -9.48 2.56
CA THR A 177 10.29 -8.12 3.15
C THR A 177 11.52 -7.33 2.71
N ILE A 178 12.71 -7.97 2.69
CA ILE A 178 13.93 -7.29 2.22
C ILE A 178 13.84 -6.96 0.74
N LYS A 179 13.30 -7.85 -0.11
CA LYS A 179 13.10 -7.56 -1.55
C LYS A 179 12.23 -6.32 -1.75
N THR A 180 11.17 -6.17 -0.96
CA THR A 180 10.32 -4.98 -0.99
C THR A 180 11.10 -3.72 -0.61
N HIS A 181 11.85 -3.73 0.50
CA HIS A 181 12.69 -2.58 0.88
C HIS A 181 13.73 -2.23 -0.18
N VAL A 182 14.37 -3.23 -0.80
CA VAL A 182 15.35 -3.00 -1.88
C VAL A 182 14.71 -2.32 -3.09
N SER A 183 13.50 -2.74 -3.47
CA SER A 183 12.76 -2.09 -4.56
C SER A 183 12.46 -0.62 -4.25
N HIS A 184 12.01 -0.33 -3.02
CA HIS A 184 11.75 1.04 -2.59
C HIS A 184 13.03 1.90 -2.54
N ILE A 185 14.14 1.34 -2.05
CA ILE A 185 15.43 2.02 -2.05
C ILE A 185 15.81 2.42 -3.47
N PHE A 186 15.69 1.50 -4.45
CA PHE A 186 16.02 1.80 -5.84
C PHE A 186 15.14 2.92 -6.42
N SER A 187 13.84 2.87 -6.14
CA SER A 187 12.89 3.91 -6.53
C SER A 187 13.24 5.27 -5.93
N LYS A 188 13.50 5.33 -4.61
CA LYS A 188 13.80 6.58 -3.90
C LYS A 188 15.14 7.20 -4.31
N LEU A 189 16.16 6.37 -4.53
CA LEU A 189 17.48 6.81 -4.97
C LEU A 189 17.53 7.04 -6.49
N GLN A 190 16.48 6.71 -7.23
CA GLN A 190 16.40 6.77 -8.69
C GLN A 190 17.54 5.98 -9.37
N VAL A 191 17.81 4.78 -8.88
CA VAL A 191 18.84 3.88 -9.38
C VAL A 191 18.19 2.59 -9.90
N SER A 192 18.84 1.92 -10.86
CA SER A 192 18.30 0.74 -11.53
C SER A 192 18.79 -0.59 -10.95
N ASP A 193 19.86 -0.58 -10.16
CA ASP A 193 20.44 -1.80 -9.62
C ASP A 193 21.15 -1.59 -8.27
N ARG A 194 21.51 -2.72 -7.66
CA ARG A 194 22.16 -2.76 -6.35
C ARG A 194 23.53 -2.06 -6.33
N THR A 195 24.29 -2.17 -7.40
CA THR A 195 25.62 -1.58 -7.49
C THR A 195 25.52 -0.06 -7.52
N GLN A 196 24.59 0.47 -8.31
CA GLN A 196 24.29 1.89 -8.37
C GLN A 196 23.80 2.42 -7.01
N ALA A 197 22.94 1.66 -6.32
CA ALA A 197 22.46 2.04 -4.98
C ALA A 197 23.63 2.13 -3.97
N ALA A 198 24.57 1.20 -4.01
CA ALA A 198 25.73 1.20 -3.14
C ALA A 198 26.68 2.39 -3.44
N ILE A 199 26.97 2.64 -4.71
CA ILE A 199 27.79 3.79 -5.14
C ILE A 199 27.15 5.11 -4.70
N TYR A 200 25.86 5.29 -5.00
CA TYR A 200 25.08 6.47 -4.61
C TYR A 200 25.12 6.73 -3.10
N ALA A 201 24.95 5.65 -2.30
CA ALA A 201 24.98 5.76 -0.85
C ALA A 201 26.34 6.22 -0.30
N MET A 202 27.44 5.78 -0.92
CA MET A 202 28.81 6.15 -0.55
C MET A 202 29.12 7.59 -0.95
N GLU A 203 28.80 7.99 -2.19
CA GLU A 203 29.07 9.33 -2.72
C GLU A 203 28.29 10.41 -1.94
N ASN A 204 27.03 10.11 -1.57
CA ASN A 204 26.17 11.06 -0.86
C ASN A 204 26.22 10.95 0.67
N LYS A 205 27.14 10.15 1.23
CA LYS A 205 27.34 9.95 2.68
C LYS A 205 26.05 9.60 3.43
N LEU A 206 25.25 8.72 2.84
CA LEU A 206 23.98 8.28 3.43
C LEU A 206 24.17 7.23 4.53
N ILE A 207 25.36 6.69 4.60
CA ILE A 207 25.72 5.59 5.53
C ILE A 207 27.10 5.82 6.15
#